data_f9ce146b148bd670ea74d86cf5e53bc0
#
_entry.id   f9ce146b148bd670ea74d86cf5e53bc0
#
_cell.length_a   1.000
_cell.length_b   1.000
_cell.length_c   1.000
_cell.angle_alpha   90.00
_cell.angle_beta   90.00
_cell.angle_gamma   90.00
#
_symmetry.space_group_name_H-M   'P 1'
#
loop_
_entity.id
_entity.type
_entity.pdbx_description
1 polymer ?
#
loop_
_entity_poly.entity_id
_entity_poly.type
_entity_poly.pdbx_seq_one_letter_code
_entity_poly.pdbx_strand_id
1 'polypeptide(L)'
;MVAIDIVRVDPASDRSLADKILAVQKRSYAVEARLIGDSRIPLLHESVDDLCTAQVHWLAAREGDEILGAAAWSEAEIDRLVVSPHAHRRGIGRSLVTVMLESIAGQCVQVATGRDNLPARRLYESFGFVHTKDQQVLPGLWLARYELVR
;
A
#
# COMPACT_ATOMS: atom_id res chain seq x y z
N MET A 1 14.41 22.24 6.33
CA MET A 1 13.30 21.28 6.16
C MET A 1 13.70 20.24 5.11
N VAL A 2 13.56 18.98 5.42
CA VAL A 2 13.86 17.89 4.47
C VAL A 2 12.61 17.58 3.67
N ALA A 3 12.73 17.53 2.34
CA ALA A 3 11.62 17.16 1.47
C ALA A 3 11.36 15.66 1.51
N ILE A 4 10.13 15.28 1.23
CA ILE A 4 9.75 13.88 1.06
C ILE A 4 9.98 13.50 -0.39
N ASP A 5 10.79 12.46 -0.61
CA ASP A 5 11.07 11.92 -1.94
C ASP A 5 10.34 10.60 -2.13
N ILE A 6 9.77 10.41 -3.32
CA ILE A 6 9.22 9.11 -3.75
C ILE A 6 10.26 8.48 -4.67
N VAL A 7 10.81 7.34 -4.25
CA VAL A 7 11.92 6.69 -4.96
C VAL A 7 11.64 5.22 -5.22
N ARG A 8 12.19 4.70 -6.35
CA ARG A 8 12.21 3.28 -6.63
C ARG A 8 13.21 2.60 -5.70
N VAL A 9 12.82 1.48 -5.11
CA VAL A 9 13.66 0.74 -4.17
C VAL A 9 13.59 -0.76 -4.43
N ASP A 10 14.62 -1.47 -3.94
CA ASP A 10 14.68 -2.93 -4.00
C ASP A 10 15.01 -3.48 -2.61
N PRO A 11 13.99 -3.77 -1.79
CA PRO A 11 14.22 -4.30 -0.44
C PRO A 11 14.95 -5.63 -0.43
N ALA A 12 14.87 -6.42 -1.51
CA ALA A 12 15.55 -7.72 -1.57
C ALA A 12 17.08 -7.57 -1.55
N SER A 13 17.61 -6.42 -1.99
CA SER A 13 19.05 -6.16 -2.02
C SER A 13 19.55 -5.28 -0.87
N ASP A 14 18.65 -4.85 0.03
CA ASP A 14 18.99 -3.97 1.15
C ASP A 14 18.14 -4.33 2.38
N ARG A 15 18.73 -5.11 3.28
CA ARG A 15 18.03 -5.62 4.47
C ARG A 15 17.61 -4.51 5.41
N SER A 16 18.42 -3.48 5.58
CA SER A 16 18.07 -2.32 6.41
C SER A 16 16.82 -1.62 5.89
N LEU A 17 16.75 -1.42 4.58
CA LEU A 17 15.57 -0.87 3.92
C LEU A 17 14.35 -1.78 4.11
N ALA A 18 14.52 -3.09 3.92
CA ALA A 18 13.43 -4.05 4.11
C ALA A 18 12.87 -4.00 5.53
N ASP A 19 13.74 -3.92 6.54
CA ASP A 19 13.31 -3.81 7.95
C ASP A 19 12.51 -2.52 8.19
N LYS A 20 12.93 -1.41 7.60
CA LYS A 20 12.23 -0.12 7.73
C LYS A 20 10.85 -0.17 7.06
N ILE A 21 10.77 -0.75 5.87
CA ILE A 21 9.48 -0.91 5.16
C ILE A 21 8.54 -1.80 5.97
N LEU A 22 9.05 -2.93 6.48
CA LEU A 22 8.25 -3.85 7.28
C LEU A 22 7.70 -3.18 8.54
N ALA A 23 8.50 -2.36 9.20
CA ALA A 23 8.06 -1.63 10.40
C ALA A 23 6.90 -0.67 10.09
N VAL A 24 6.99 0.07 8.98
CA VAL A 24 5.90 0.94 8.51
C VAL A 24 4.67 0.12 8.16
N GLN A 25 4.86 -0.99 7.44
CA GLN A 25 3.78 -1.89 7.02
C GLN A 25 2.99 -2.42 8.21
N LYS A 26 3.69 -2.90 9.24
CA LYS A 26 3.04 -3.43 10.44
C LYS A 26 2.22 -2.36 11.16
N ARG A 27 2.77 -1.17 11.31
CA ARG A 27 2.04 -0.06 11.95
C ARG A 27 0.83 0.39 11.14
N SER A 28 0.97 0.46 9.82
CA SER A 28 -0.12 0.84 8.91
C SER A 28 -1.25 -0.18 8.93
N TYR A 29 -0.95 -1.47 8.81
CA TYR A 29 -1.98 -2.51 8.83
C TYR A 29 -2.58 -2.72 10.22
N ALA A 30 -1.87 -2.40 11.30
CA ALA A 30 -2.46 -2.40 12.64
C ALA A 30 -3.57 -1.34 12.76
N VAL A 31 -3.41 -0.18 12.14
CA VAL A 31 -4.47 0.83 12.06
C VAL A 31 -5.65 0.32 11.24
N GLU A 32 -5.39 -0.28 10.08
CA GLU A 32 -6.44 -0.87 9.24
C GLU A 32 -7.20 -1.96 9.98
N ALA A 33 -6.49 -2.84 10.70
CA ALA A 33 -7.11 -3.90 11.50
C ALA A 33 -8.11 -3.33 12.52
N ARG A 34 -7.77 -2.21 13.15
CA ARG A 34 -8.69 -1.53 14.06
C ARG A 34 -9.90 -0.93 13.33
N LEU A 35 -9.68 -0.34 12.16
CA LEU A 35 -10.76 0.25 11.36
C LEU A 35 -11.78 -0.78 10.91
N ILE A 36 -11.33 -1.96 10.48
CA ILE A 36 -12.21 -3.01 9.99
C ILE A 36 -12.65 -4.00 11.09
N GLY A 37 -12.08 -3.89 12.30
CA GLY A 37 -12.39 -4.78 13.41
C GLY A 37 -11.87 -6.20 13.20
N ASP A 38 -10.80 -6.39 12.43
CA ASP A 38 -10.29 -7.72 12.08
C ASP A 38 -8.76 -7.65 11.88
N SER A 39 -8.04 -8.50 12.60
CA SER A 39 -6.57 -8.58 12.53
C SER A 39 -6.06 -9.64 11.56
N ARG A 40 -6.94 -10.31 10.80
CA ARG A 40 -6.56 -11.38 9.86
C ARG A 40 -6.10 -10.80 8.50
N ILE A 41 -5.39 -9.67 8.50
CA ILE A 41 -4.79 -9.08 7.31
C ILE A 41 -3.46 -9.78 7.06
N PRO A 42 -3.27 -10.51 5.94
CA PRO A 42 -2.06 -11.31 5.72
C PRO A 42 -0.76 -10.51 5.84
N LEU A 43 -0.72 -9.32 5.24
CA LEU A 43 0.49 -8.48 5.22
C LEU A 43 0.83 -7.88 6.60
N LEU A 44 -0.12 -7.85 7.54
CA LEU A 44 0.14 -7.46 8.94
C LEU A 44 1.11 -8.45 9.61
N HIS A 45 1.06 -9.73 9.21
CA HIS A 45 1.81 -10.83 9.79
C HIS A 45 3.00 -11.29 8.92
N GLU A 46 3.29 -10.55 7.86
CA GLU A 46 4.39 -10.87 6.95
C GLU A 46 5.73 -10.74 7.65
N SER A 47 6.66 -11.67 7.36
CA SER A 47 8.04 -11.59 7.82
C SER A 47 8.88 -10.72 6.87
N VAL A 48 10.07 -10.31 7.32
CA VAL A 48 11.01 -9.60 6.45
C VAL A 48 11.45 -10.46 5.27
N ASP A 49 11.59 -11.76 5.44
CA ASP A 49 11.94 -12.67 4.35
C ASP A 49 10.80 -12.74 3.31
N ASP A 50 9.55 -12.81 3.76
CA ASP A 50 8.40 -12.76 2.87
C ASP A 50 8.36 -11.46 2.06
N LEU A 51 8.63 -10.34 2.71
CA LEU A 51 8.68 -9.05 2.04
C LEU A 51 9.77 -9.00 0.98
N CYS A 52 10.97 -9.51 1.30
CA CYS A 52 12.11 -9.54 0.39
C CYS A 52 11.90 -10.47 -0.80
N THR A 53 11.11 -11.54 -0.65
CA THR A 53 10.85 -12.53 -1.71
C THR A 53 9.59 -12.22 -2.51
N ALA A 54 8.80 -11.24 -2.11
CA ALA A 54 7.62 -10.83 -2.87
C ALA A 54 8.02 -10.33 -4.27
N GLN A 55 7.36 -10.88 -5.29
CA GLN A 55 7.67 -10.53 -6.69
C GLN A 55 6.85 -9.31 -7.11
N VAL A 56 7.23 -8.16 -6.60
CA VAL A 56 6.57 -6.89 -6.82
C VAL A 56 7.59 -5.79 -7.07
N HIS A 57 7.15 -4.72 -7.70
CA HIS A 57 7.91 -3.48 -7.82
C HIS A 57 7.62 -2.60 -6.59
N TRP A 58 8.61 -1.85 -6.13
CA TRP A 58 8.51 -1.07 -4.92
C TRP A 58 8.79 0.41 -5.14
N LEU A 59 8.01 1.25 -4.44
CA LEU A 59 8.30 2.66 -4.20
C LEU A 59 8.37 2.86 -2.69
N ALA A 60 9.22 3.78 -2.27
CA ALA A 60 9.25 4.24 -0.89
C ALA A 60 9.15 5.76 -0.85
N ALA A 61 8.42 6.25 0.15
CA ALA A 61 8.40 7.66 0.51
C ALA A 61 9.38 7.85 1.65
N ARG A 62 10.42 8.66 1.44
CA ARG A 62 11.43 8.88 2.46
C ARG A 62 11.65 10.36 2.74
N GLU A 63 11.99 10.64 3.97
CA GLU A 63 12.41 11.95 4.44
C GLU A 63 13.77 11.76 5.11
N GLY A 64 14.86 12.19 4.46
CA GLY A 64 16.20 11.81 4.89
C GLY A 64 16.36 10.28 4.86
N ASP A 65 16.73 9.70 6.00
CA ASP A 65 16.89 8.25 6.13
C ASP A 65 15.63 7.54 6.64
N GLU A 66 14.58 8.30 6.94
CA GLU A 66 13.33 7.75 7.47
C GLU A 66 12.40 7.33 6.33
N ILE A 67 11.86 6.11 6.42
CA ILE A 67 10.82 5.63 5.51
C ILE A 67 9.47 5.95 6.15
N LEU A 68 8.68 6.75 5.45
CA LEU A 68 7.36 7.19 5.89
C LEU A 68 6.22 6.42 5.25
N GLY A 69 6.49 5.75 4.14
CA GLY A 69 5.50 4.96 3.44
C GLY A 69 6.13 4.11 2.36
N ALA A 70 5.37 3.17 1.84
CA ALA A 70 5.79 2.32 0.73
C ALA A 70 4.58 1.87 -0.07
N ALA A 71 4.82 1.56 -1.33
CA ALA A 71 3.81 1.00 -2.23
C ALA A 71 4.45 -0.07 -3.11
N ALA A 72 3.67 -1.06 -3.48
CA ALA A 72 4.15 -2.12 -4.37
C ALA A 72 3.05 -2.52 -5.32
N TRP A 73 3.46 -2.98 -6.50
CA TRP A 73 2.55 -3.47 -7.53
C TRP A 73 3.20 -4.61 -8.29
N SER A 74 2.36 -5.43 -8.91
CA SER A 74 2.76 -6.49 -9.82
C SER A 74 1.87 -6.41 -11.05
N GLU A 75 2.46 -6.33 -12.23
CA GLU A 75 1.72 -6.11 -13.47
C GLU A 75 0.83 -4.86 -13.37
N ALA A 76 -0.48 -4.99 -13.48
CA ALA A 76 -1.44 -3.90 -13.39
C ALA A 76 -2.26 -3.92 -12.10
N GLU A 77 -1.75 -4.58 -11.07
CA GLU A 77 -2.43 -4.67 -9.77
C GLU A 77 -1.59 -4.03 -8.66
N ILE A 78 -2.21 -3.14 -7.92
CA ILE A 78 -1.62 -2.58 -6.71
C ILE A 78 -1.66 -3.66 -5.63
N ASP A 79 -0.48 -4.05 -5.14
CA ASP A 79 -0.32 -5.09 -4.12
C ASP A 79 -0.49 -4.55 -2.70
N ARG A 80 0.11 -3.40 -2.43
CA ARG A 80 0.04 -2.76 -1.12
C ARG A 80 0.32 -1.26 -1.19
N LEU A 81 -0.23 -0.55 -0.22
CA LEU A 81 0.03 0.86 0.03
C LEU A 81 0.02 1.06 1.54
N VAL A 82 1.14 1.46 2.10
CA VAL A 82 1.29 1.65 3.55
C VAL A 82 1.90 3.02 3.83
N VAL A 83 1.37 3.69 4.86
CA VAL A 83 1.86 5.00 5.31
C VAL A 83 1.97 4.96 6.83
N SER A 84 3.10 5.44 7.35
CA SER A 84 3.30 5.53 8.79
C SER A 84 2.20 6.36 9.44
N PRO A 85 1.56 5.87 10.53
CA PRO A 85 0.47 6.62 11.16
C PRO A 85 0.86 8.03 11.61
N HIS A 86 2.11 8.24 12.05
CA HIS A 86 2.56 9.56 12.47
C HIS A 86 2.78 10.54 11.30
N ALA A 87 2.75 10.05 10.07
CA ALA A 87 2.94 10.85 8.86
C ALA A 87 1.64 11.01 8.06
N HIS A 88 0.49 10.65 8.62
CA HIS A 88 -0.80 10.86 7.97
C HIS A 88 -1.05 12.36 7.73
N ARG A 89 -1.89 12.68 6.75
CA ARG A 89 -2.27 14.04 6.34
C ARG A 89 -1.13 14.85 5.70
N ARG A 90 -0.03 14.21 5.31
CA ARG A 90 1.05 14.85 4.56
C ARG A 90 1.01 14.57 3.07
N GLY A 91 -0.05 13.90 2.59
CA GLY A 91 -0.22 13.57 1.17
C GLY A 91 0.66 12.45 0.67
N ILE A 92 1.25 11.65 1.56
CA ILE A 92 2.19 10.58 1.19
C ILE A 92 1.50 9.48 0.40
N GLY A 93 0.33 9.01 0.86
CA GLY A 93 -0.43 7.99 0.14
C GLY A 93 -0.80 8.44 -1.26
N ARG A 94 -1.26 9.68 -1.39
CA ARG A 94 -1.59 10.27 -2.69
C ARG A 94 -0.36 10.35 -3.61
N SER A 95 0.79 10.77 -3.08
CA SER A 95 2.02 10.85 -3.86
C SER A 95 2.50 9.48 -4.33
N LEU A 96 2.42 8.47 -3.45
CA LEU A 96 2.77 7.09 -3.80
C LEU A 96 1.86 6.54 -4.91
N VAL A 97 0.55 6.74 -4.80
CA VAL A 97 -0.40 6.28 -5.84
C VAL A 97 -0.13 7.00 -7.16
N THR A 98 0.12 8.30 -7.13
CA THR A 98 0.43 9.08 -8.34
C THR A 98 1.63 8.49 -9.09
N VAL A 99 2.75 8.29 -8.39
CA VAL A 99 3.97 7.75 -9.00
C VAL A 99 3.78 6.30 -9.44
N MET A 100 3.06 5.50 -8.64
CA MET A 100 2.76 4.12 -8.97
C MET A 100 1.95 4.02 -10.26
N LEU A 101 0.92 4.84 -10.43
CA LEU A 101 0.10 4.88 -11.65
C LEU A 101 0.90 5.32 -12.87
N GLU A 102 1.87 6.21 -12.71
CA GLU A 102 2.80 6.59 -13.78
C GLU A 102 3.72 5.43 -14.17
N SER A 103 4.01 4.54 -13.22
CA SER A 103 4.93 3.41 -13.41
C SER A 103 4.25 2.18 -13.99
N ILE A 104 2.96 2.00 -13.76
CA ILE A 104 2.19 0.85 -14.26
C ILE A 104 1.83 1.08 -15.72
N ALA A 105 2.22 0.12 -16.58
CA ALA A 105 1.83 0.15 -17.99
C ALA A 105 0.39 -0.35 -18.15
N GLY A 106 -0.27 0.12 -19.23
CA GLY A 106 -1.61 -0.33 -19.57
C GLY A 106 -2.72 0.62 -19.15
N GLN A 107 -3.93 0.26 -19.57
CA GLN A 107 -5.11 1.11 -19.41
C GLN A 107 -5.99 0.73 -18.24
N CYS A 108 -5.77 -0.45 -17.66
CA CYS A 108 -6.61 -0.98 -16.59
C CYS A 108 -5.75 -1.30 -15.39
N VAL A 109 -6.04 -0.70 -14.24
CA VAL A 109 -5.33 -0.93 -12.99
C VAL A 109 -6.32 -1.40 -11.94
N GLN A 110 -5.95 -2.42 -11.17
CA GLN A 110 -6.80 -3.00 -10.14
C GLN A 110 -6.20 -2.82 -8.76
N VAL A 111 -7.07 -2.71 -7.76
CA VAL A 111 -6.69 -2.69 -6.35
C VAL A 111 -7.82 -3.26 -5.51
N ALA A 112 -7.46 -3.85 -4.38
CA ALA A 112 -8.40 -4.28 -3.36
C ALA A 112 -7.98 -3.73 -2.00
N THR A 113 -8.97 -3.37 -1.19
CA THR A 113 -8.75 -2.92 0.19
C THR A 113 -9.87 -3.45 1.08
N GLY A 114 -9.69 -3.40 2.40
CA GLY A 114 -10.75 -3.79 3.31
C GLY A 114 -12.04 -3.02 3.02
N ARG A 115 -13.16 -3.72 2.97
CA ARG A 115 -14.45 -3.10 2.65
C ARG A 115 -14.80 -1.97 3.62
N ASP A 116 -14.40 -2.10 4.89
CA ASP A 116 -14.67 -1.11 5.93
C ASP A 116 -13.53 -0.09 6.10
N ASN A 117 -12.48 -0.17 5.29
CA ASN A 117 -11.40 0.80 5.29
C ASN A 117 -11.78 2.02 4.44
N LEU A 118 -12.60 2.89 5.03
CA LEU A 118 -13.13 4.04 4.31
C LEU A 118 -12.04 5.03 3.85
N PRO A 119 -10.99 5.33 4.62
CA PRO A 119 -9.93 6.21 4.14
C PRO A 119 -9.24 5.71 2.87
N ALA A 120 -8.92 4.43 2.80
CA ALA A 120 -8.31 3.83 1.60
C ALA A 120 -9.28 3.87 0.41
N ARG A 121 -10.54 3.53 0.64
CA ARG A 121 -11.57 3.57 -0.42
C ARG A 121 -11.70 4.97 -0.99
N ARG A 122 -11.77 5.99 -0.14
CA ARG A 122 -11.85 7.39 -0.57
C ARG A 122 -10.63 7.82 -1.36
N LEU A 123 -9.44 7.37 -0.95
CA LEU A 123 -8.21 7.67 -1.65
C LEU A 123 -8.26 7.14 -3.09
N TYR A 124 -8.57 5.85 -3.27
CA TYR A 124 -8.65 5.27 -4.62
C TYR A 124 -9.76 5.89 -5.45
N GLU A 125 -10.93 6.13 -4.86
CA GLU A 125 -12.04 6.80 -5.56
C GLU A 125 -11.64 8.19 -6.04
N SER A 126 -10.82 8.92 -5.28
CA SER A 126 -10.34 10.24 -5.68
C SER A 126 -9.42 10.22 -6.91
N PHE A 127 -8.83 9.07 -7.24
CA PHE A 127 -8.05 8.87 -8.47
C PHE A 127 -8.90 8.38 -9.65
N GLY A 128 -10.19 8.15 -9.44
CA GLY A 128 -11.08 7.65 -10.48
C GLY A 128 -11.27 6.13 -10.47
N PHE A 129 -10.73 5.42 -9.47
CA PHE A 129 -11.03 4.00 -9.30
C PHE A 129 -12.51 3.83 -8.99
N VAL A 130 -13.14 2.84 -9.62
CA VAL A 130 -14.55 2.51 -9.46
C VAL A 130 -14.67 1.17 -8.75
N HIS A 131 -15.54 1.13 -7.74
CA HIS A 131 -15.85 -0.10 -7.00
C HIS A 131 -16.52 -1.10 -7.93
N THR A 132 -15.97 -2.30 -8.04
CA THR A 132 -16.50 -3.33 -8.95
C THR A 132 -17.26 -4.42 -8.21
N LYS A 133 -16.74 -4.88 -7.07
CA LYS A 133 -17.41 -5.91 -6.28
C LYS A 133 -16.82 -5.99 -4.87
N ASP A 134 -17.58 -6.60 -3.96
CA ASP A 134 -17.08 -7.05 -2.67
C ASP A 134 -16.74 -8.54 -2.76
N GLN A 135 -15.67 -8.94 -2.08
CA GLN A 135 -15.22 -10.33 -2.06
C GLN A 135 -14.94 -10.75 -0.63
N GLN A 136 -15.59 -11.82 -0.19
CA GLN A 136 -15.27 -12.42 1.10
C GLN A 136 -14.07 -13.35 0.93
N VAL A 137 -12.96 -13.02 1.60
CA VAL A 137 -11.70 -13.79 1.51
C VAL A 137 -11.57 -14.80 2.65
N LEU A 138 -12.20 -14.53 3.79
CA LEU A 138 -12.35 -15.40 4.92
C LEU A 138 -13.75 -15.13 5.53
N PRO A 139 -14.33 -16.06 6.33
CA PRO A 139 -15.61 -15.78 6.96
C PRO A 139 -15.59 -14.47 7.76
N GLY A 140 -16.44 -13.51 7.38
CA GLY A 140 -16.54 -12.20 7.99
C GLY A 140 -15.49 -11.18 7.57
N LEU A 141 -14.51 -11.55 6.73
CA LEU A 141 -13.49 -10.64 6.22
C LEU A 141 -13.74 -10.34 4.75
N TRP A 142 -14.10 -9.09 4.46
CA TRP A 142 -14.50 -8.65 3.13
C TRP A 142 -13.53 -7.63 2.56
N LEU A 143 -13.22 -7.78 1.27
CA LEU A 143 -12.48 -6.79 0.48
C LEU A 143 -13.43 -6.07 -0.46
N ALA A 144 -13.16 -4.77 -0.69
CA ALA A 144 -13.75 -4.01 -1.78
C ALA A 144 -12.73 -3.97 -2.92
N ARG A 145 -13.15 -4.42 -4.10
CA ARG A 145 -12.30 -4.42 -5.29
C ARG A 145 -12.63 -3.21 -6.15
N TYR A 146 -11.58 -2.61 -6.71
CA TYR A 146 -11.65 -1.40 -7.51
C TYR A 146 -10.90 -1.55 -8.82
N GLU A 147 -11.34 -0.84 -9.82
CA GLU A 147 -10.71 -0.80 -11.13
C GLU A 147 -10.62 0.63 -11.64
N LEU A 148 -9.46 0.99 -12.20
CA LEU A 148 -9.25 2.24 -12.90
C LEU A 148 -9.03 1.93 -14.38
N VAL A 149 -9.86 2.51 -15.23
CA VAL A 149 -9.70 2.45 -16.69
C VAL A 149 -9.28 3.84 -17.16
N ARG A 150 -8.17 3.90 -17.88
CA ARG A 150 -7.59 5.18 -18.31
C ARG A 150 -7.13 5.17 -19.77
#